data_bf30a700f01e0b60e7df4f8ebcd9a11b
#
_entry.id   bf30a700f01e0b60e7df4f8ebcd9a11b
#
_cell.length_a   1.000
_cell.length_b   1.000
_cell.length_c   1.000
_cell.angle_alpha   90.00
_cell.angle_beta   90.00
_cell.angle_gamma   90.00
#
_symmetry.space_group_name_H-M   'P 1'
#
loop_
_entity.id
_entity.type
_entity.pdbx_description
1 polymer ?
#
loop_
_entity_poly.entity_id
_entity_poly.type
_entity_poly.pdbx_seq_one_letter_code
_entity_poly.pdbx_strand_id
1 'polypeptide(L)'
;MNQANSHELNGRHFQNESIFTDHNLVFDHHDLSEPCRNVGQIFKPHDLKISHQKRDFSATMHHVKTGALSISRLEYGADVIIEPDHLDNFYLIQIPTQGYAEIEFGSQKFISYSQVASLISPQQSLRMRWHANSPQLILKVSKDDFTYHCRQHIADSENNLLVFDPKLDFSTQGGAYFLQLVRTLMDALACDQHPLHHPLAFKQFESNLLCTDLWSAQQCIT
;
A
#
# COMPACT_ATOMS: atom_id res chain seq x y z
N MET A 1 30.41 -25.18 -5.76
CA MET A 1 30.25 -24.48 -7.03
C MET A 1 28.77 -24.21 -7.25
N ASN A 2 28.41 -22.97 -7.50
CA ASN A 2 27.09 -22.34 -7.68
C ASN A 2 26.33 -21.92 -6.42
N GLN A 3 26.84 -20.89 -5.75
CA GLN A 3 26.06 -19.90 -5.01
C GLN A 3 26.15 -18.57 -5.77
N ALA A 4 25.50 -18.46 -6.91
CA ALA A 4 25.29 -17.20 -7.58
C ALA A 4 24.00 -17.38 -8.39
N ASN A 5 22.96 -16.67 -8.01
CA ASN A 5 21.77 -16.26 -8.77
C ASN A 5 20.47 -16.18 -7.98
N SER A 6 20.51 -15.98 -6.65
CA SER A 6 19.28 -15.71 -5.88
C SER A 6 18.99 -14.23 -5.65
N HIS A 7 19.83 -13.31 -6.12
CA HIS A 7 19.66 -11.86 -5.92
C HIS A 7 19.05 -11.06 -7.08
N GLU A 8 18.91 -11.66 -8.27
CA GLU A 8 18.42 -10.93 -9.46
C GLU A 8 16.91 -11.06 -9.72
N LEU A 9 16.16 -11.86 -8.97
CA LEU A 9 14.72 -12.03 -9.18
C LEU A 9 13.83 -11.03 -8.40
N ASN A 10 14.41 -10.16 -7.56
CA ASN A 10 13.67 -9.35 -6.60
C ASN A 10 13.29 -7.93 -7.04
N GLY A 11 13.56 -7.52 -8.26
CA GLY A 11 13.40 -6.11 -8.67
C GLY A 11 12.30 -5.82 -9.71
N ARG A 12 11.52 -6.80 -10.18
CA ARG A 12 10.66 -6.62 -11.37
C ARG A 12 9.17 -6.72 -11.13
N HIS A 13 8.68 -6.56 -9.90
CA HIS A 13 7.25 -6.71 -9.64
C HIS A 13 6.39 -5.57 -10.18
N PHE A 14 6.91 -4.35 -10.29
CA PHE A 14 6.20 -3.20 -10.83
C PHE A 14 7.05 -2.52 -11.91
N GLN A 15 7.03 -3.05 -13.14
CA GLN A 15 7.76 -2.43 -14.26
C GLN A 15 7.05 -1.21 -14.84
N ASN A 16 5.78 -0.99 -14.51
CA ASN A 16 4.98 0.08 -15.08
C ASN A 16 4.76 1.22 -14.07
N GLU A 17 5.83 1.88 -13.65
CA GLU A 17 5.76 3.14 -12.89
C GLU A 17 5.38 4.34 -13.78
N SER A 18 5.05 4.11 -15.06
CA SER A 18 4.69 5.14 -16.03
C SER A 18 3.44 5.95 -15.65
N ILE A 19 2.63 5.46 -14.69
CA ILE A 19 1.51 6.22 -14.15
C ILE A 19 1.97 7.37 -13.23
N PHE A 20 3.17 7.32 -12.70
CA PHE A 20 3.70 8.35 -11.80
C PHE A 20 4.49 9.39 -12.59
N THR A 21 3.78 10.43 -13.00
CA THR A 21 4.27 11.52 -13.84
C THR A 21 4.20 12.85 -13.10
N ASP A 22 4.74 13.90 -13.67
CA ASP A 22 4.67 15.26 -13.12
C ASP A 22 3.22 15.72 -12.89
N HIS A 23 2.24 15.17 -13.64
CA HIS A 23 0.82 15.54 -13.49
C HIS A 23 0.20 15.06 -12.17
N ASN A 24 0.75 14.01 -11.58
CA ASN A 24 0.26 13.48 -10.30
C ASN A 24 1.32 13.54 -9.19
N LEU A 25 2.38 14.29 -9.42
CA LEU A 25 3.39 14.62 -8.40
C LEU A 25 2.74 15.52 -7.35
N VAL A 26 2.75 15.07 -6.10
CA VAL A 26 2.24 15.83 -4.96
C VAL A 26 3.35 16.70 -4.40
N PHE A 27 4.54 16.15 -4.27
CA PHE A 27 5.75 16.86 -3.85
C PHE A 27 7.02 16.08 -4.22
N ASP A 28 8.10 16.84 -4.35
CA ASP A 28 9.49 16.38 -4.43
C ASP A 28 10.35 17.37 -3.62
N HIS A 29 10.74 17.00 -2.43
CA HIS A 29 11.36 17.90 -1.45
C HIS A 29 12.58 17.29 -0.79
N HIS A 30 13.51 18.19 -0.43
CA HIS A 30 14.71 17.88 0.35
C HIS A 30 14.64 18.41 1.79
N ASP A 31 13.45 18.79 2.26
CA ASP A 31 13.18 19.28 3.62
C ASP A 31 11.99 18.51 4.22
N LEU A 32 12.05 18.23 5.53
CA LEU A 32 11.07 17.43 6.27
C LEU A 32 9.72 18.12 6.51
N SER A 33 9.70 19.45 6.55
CA SER A 33 8.52 20.17 7.08
C SER A 33 7.31 20.10 6.16
N GLU A 34 7.51 20.13 4.85
CA GLU A 34 6.42 20.07 3.86
C GLU A 34 5.93 18.65 3.56
N PRO A 35 6.81 17.64 3.40
CA PRO A 35 6.39 16.25 3.20
C PRO A 35 5.45 15.76 4.29
N CYS A 36 5.75 16.01 5.57
CA CYS A 36 4.89 15.62 6.68
C CYS A 36 3.48 16.21 6.58
N ARG A 37 3.36 17.46 6.16
CA ARG A 37 2.06 18.12 5.97
C ARG A 37 1.29 17.52 4.79
N ASN A 38 1.94 17.34 3.66
CA ASN A 38 1.30 16.86 2.43
C ASN A 38 0.90 15.39 2.54
N VAL A 39 1.75 14.54 3.08
CA VAL A 39 1.43 13.13 3.38
C VAL A 39 0.28 13.07 4.39
N GLY A 40 0.30 13.93 5.41
CA GLY A 40 -0.76 14.02 6.41
C GLY A 40 -2.12 14.43 5.85
N GLN A 41 -2.17 15.20 4.78
CA GLN A 41 -3.43 15.54 4.09
C GLN A 41 -4.03 14.38 3.31
N ILE A 42 -3.18 13.56 2.70
CA ILE A 42 -3.61 12.40 1.89
C ILE A 42 -3.94 11.19 2.76
N PHE A 43 -3.13 10.92 3.76
CA PHE A 43 -3.32 9.77 4.67
C PHE A 43 -3.85 10.21 6.03
N LYS A 44 -2.96 10.62 6.92
CA LYS A 44 -3.27 11.12 8.26
C LYS A 44 -2.08 11.93 8.77
N PRO A 45 -2.28 13.01 9.53
CA PRO A 45 -1.21 13.64 10.28
C PRO A 45 -0.50 12.61 11.16
N HIS A 46 0.82 12.56 11.07
CA HIS A 46 1.65 11.63 11.81
C HIS A 46 3.01 12.24 12.11
N ASP A 47 3.65 11.72 13.14
CA ASP A 47 5.02 12.06 13.45
C ASP A 47 5.96 11.30 12.51
N LEU A 48 6.82 12.04 11.81
CA LEU A 48 7.89 11.51 11.00
C LEU A 48 9.22 11.82 11.68
N LYS A 49 9.95 10.79 12.08
CA LYS A 49 11.26 10.93 12.70
C LYS A 49 12.32 10.33 11.78
N ILE A 50 13.36 11.10 11.43
CA ILE A 50 14.51 10.56 10.71
C ILE A 50 15.41 9.85 11.71
N SER A 51 15.78 8.58 11.41
CA SER A 51 16.56 7.73 12.32
C SER A 51 18.05 8.09 12.35
N HIS A 52 18.60 8.63 11.26
CA HIS A 52 20.00 9.02 11.12
C HIS A 52 20.17 10.27 10.27
N GLN A 53 21.30 10.95 10.39
CA GLN A 53 21.74 12.26 9.83
C GLN A 53 20.86 12.91 8.75
N LYS A 54 20.37 14.14 9.05
CA LYS A 54 19.51 14.99 8.20
C LYS A 54 20.12 15.45 6.84
N ARG A 55 21.36 15.06 6.50
CA ARG A 55 22.09 15.73 5.41
C ARG A 55 21.63 15.39 4.00
N ASP A 56 20.96 14.23 3.82
CA ASP A 56 20.57 13.73 2.50
C ASP A 56 19.08 13.30 2.47
N PHE A 57 18.22 13.97 3.25
CA PHE A 57 16.80 13.69 3.23
C PHE A 57 16.20 14.12 1.90
N SER A 58 15.52 13.21 1.24
CA SER A 58 14.64 13.50 0.11
C SER A 58 13.31 12.77 0.34
N ALA A 59 12.24 13.35 -0.15
CA ALA A 59 10.93 12.73 -0.12
C ALA A 59 10.17 13.07 -1.40
N THR A 60 9.70 12.05 -2.10
CA THR A 60 8.92 12.20 -3.34
C THR A 60 7.63 11.44 -3.20
N MET A 61 6.51 12.07 -3.58
CA MET A 61 5.20 11.46 -3.56
C MET A 61 4.42 11.74 -4.83
N HIS A 62 3.89 10.67 -5.42
CA HIS A 62 2.87 10.73 -6.46
C HIS A 62 1.56 10.16 -5.91
N HIS A 63 0.42 10.68 -6.40
CA HIS A 63 -0.90 10.24 -5.96
C HIS A 63 -1.91 10.26 -7.10
N VAL A 64 -2.59 9.13 -7.30
CA VAL A 64 -3.64 8.95 -8.30
C VAL A 64 -4.89 8.43 -7.60
N LYS A 65 -6.01 9.12 -7.76
CA LYS A 65 -7.31 8.65 -7.27
C LYS A 65 -8.06 7.94 -8.40
N THR A 66 -8.64 6.78 -8.11
CA THR A 66 -9.42 6.00 -9.06
C THR A 66 -10.55 5.26 -8.35
N GLY A 67 -11.80 5.61 -8.64
CA GLY A 67 -12.96 5.03 -7.96
C GLY A 67 -12.93 5.20 -6.44
N ALA A 68 -13.14 4.10 -5.71
CA ALA A 68 -13.04 4.02 -4.26
C ALA A 68 -11.60 3.94 -3.74
N LEU A 69 -10.64 3.70 -4.66
CA LEU A 69 -9.23 3.53 -4.35
C LEU A 69 -8.41 4.79 -4.63
N SER A 70 -7.28 4.90 -3.99
CA SER A 70 -6.18 5.73 -4.48
C SER A 70 -4.87 4.95 -4.43
N ILE A 71 -4.00 5.24 -5.39
CA ILE A 71 -2.66 4.66 -5.48
C ILE A 71 -1.66 5.79 -5.30
N SER A 72 -0.67 5.56 -4.46
CA SER A 72 0.43 6.49 -4.25
C SER A 72 1.76 5.75 -4.38
N ARG A 73 2.76 6.45 -4.89
CA ARG A 73 4.16 6.07 -4.73
C ARG A 73 4.79 7.05 -3.77
N LEU A 74 5.28 6.57 -2.66
CA LEU A 74 5.94 7.39 -1.64
C LEU A 74 7.34 6.83 -1.38
N GLU A 75 8.33 7.70 -1.42
CA GLU A 75 9.72 7.38 -1.16
C GLU A 75 10.33 8.39 -0.21
N TYR A 76 11.06 7.89 0.77
CA TYR A 76 11.97 8.66 1.60
C TYR A 76 13.40 8.20 1.33
N GLY A 77 14.30 9.14 1.01
CA GLY A 77 15.72 8.87 0.76
C GLY A 77 16.53 8.57 2.03
N ALA A 78 15.86 8.49 3.19
CA ALA A 78 16.49 8.23 4.48
C ALA A 78 15.68 7.22 5.28
N ASP A 79 16.30 6.63 6.31
CA ASP A 79 15.57 5.82 7.30
C ASP A 79 14.60 6.70 8.08
N VAL A 80 13.31 6.37 8.03
CA VAL A 80 12.26 7.12 8.72
C VAL A 80 11.45 6.22 9.64
N ILE A 81 10.99 6.80 10.76
CA ILE A 81 10.02 6.18 11.64
C ILE A 81 8.72 6.96 11.50
N ILE A 82 7.62 6.25 11.22
CA ILE A 82 6.29 6.76 10.97
C ILE A 82 5.37 6.22 12.05
N GLU A 83 4.79 7.11 12.84
CA GLU A 83 3.93 6.78 13.98
C GLU A 83 2.60 7.56 13.85
N PRO A 84 1.62 7.05 13.07
CA PRO A 84 0.32 7.72 12.91
C PRO A 84 -0.66 7.42 14.04
N ASP A 85 -0.26 6.71 15.09
CA ASP A 85 -1.10 6.13 16.13
C ASP A 85 -2.06 5.06 15.56
N HIS A 86 -3.14 5.44 14.90
CA HIS A 86 -4.05 4.54 14.17
C HIS A 86 -4.66 5.26 12.96
N LEU A 87 -5.21 4.53 12.00
CA LEU A 87 -5.63 5.11 10.71
C LEU A 87 -7.06 5.69 10.69
N ASP A 88 -7.86 5.49 11.73
CA ASP A 88 -9.25 5.93 11.92
C ASP A 88 -10.27 5.35 10.93
N ASN A 89 -10.24 5.74 9.65
CA ASN A 89 -11.33 5.50 8.71
C ASN A 89 -10.91 4.97 7.34
N PHE A 90 -9.71 4.43 7.19
CA PHE A 90 -9.25 3.83 5.92
C PHE A 90 -8.32 2.65 6.17
N TYR A 91 -8.22 1.79 5.16
CA TYR A 91 -7.25 0.71 5.06
C TYR A 91 -6.08 1.15 4.19
N LEU A 92 -4.88 0.66 4.51
CA LEU A 92 -3.69 0.83 3.68
C LEU A 92 -3.10 -0.53 3.34
N ILE A 93 -2.77 -0.73 2.06
CA ILE A 93 -1.90 -1.81 1.62
C ILE A 93 -0.62 -1.16 1.14
N GLN A 94 0.51 -1.54 1.75
CA GLN A 94 1.81 -0.97 1.44
C GLN A 94 2.72 -2.08 0.91
N ILE A 95 3.23 -1.86 -0.29
CA ILE A 95 4.07 -2.82 -1.01
C ILE A 95 5.42 -2.16 -1.25
N PRO A 96 6.48 -2.56 -0.54
CA PRO A 96 7.82 -2.11 -0.88
C PRO A 96 8.17 -2.58 -2.29
N THR A 97 8.45 -1.67 -3.20
CA THR A 97 8.88 -2.03 -4.55
C THR A 97 10.37 -2.34 -4.60
N GLN A 98 11.10 -1.83 -3.61
CA GLN A 98 12.51 -2.10 -3.35
C GLN A 98 12.76 -1.98 -1.83
N GLY A 99 13.87 -2.57 -1.34
CA GLY A 99 14.24 -2.51 0.07
C GLY A 99 13.23 -3.20 0.99
N TYR A 100 13.02 -2.65 2.19
CA TYR A 100 12.11 -3.22 3.17
C TYR A 100 11.66 -2.19 4.21
N ALA A 101 10.60 -2.55 4.94
CA ALA A 101 10.10 -1.82 6.09
C ALA A 101 9.85 -2.76 7.27
N GLU A 102 10.13 -2.30 8.47
CA GLU A 102 9.76 -2.98 9.71
C GLU A 102 8.38 -2.47 10.13
N ILE A 103 7.43 -3.37 10.35
CA ILE A 103 6.05 -3.05 10.70
C ILE A 103 5.75 -3.58 12.08
N GLU A 104 5.29 -2.69 12.96
CA GLU A 104 4.69 -3.03 14.26
C GLU A 104 3.21 -2.62 14.21
N PHE A 105 2.31 -3.58 14.22
CA PHE A 105 0.87 -3.40 14.11
C PHE A 105 0.14 -4.19 15.18
N GLY A 106 -0.45 -3.49 16.15
CA GLY A 106 -0.98 -4.11 17.35
C GLY A 106 0.10 -4.90 18.10
N SER A 107 -0.11 -6.19 18.28
CA SER A 107 0.87 -7.11 18.90
C SER A 107 1.83 -7.79 17.91
N GLN A 108 1.63 -7.57 16.62
CA GLN A 108 2.40 -8.23 15.57
C GLN A 108 3.59 -7.38 15.12
N LYS A 109 4.71 -8.05 14.83
CA LYS A 109 5.91 -7.43 14.25
C LYS A 109 6.40 -8.29 13.09
N PHE A 110 6.64 -7.65 11.93
CA PHE A 110 7.16 -8.35 10.76
C PHE A 110 7.94 -7.40 9.84
N ILE A 111 8.63 -7.99 8.88
CA ILE A 111 9.33 -7.26 7.82
C ILE A 111 8.47 -7.32 6.57
N SER A 112 8.15 -6.16 6.01
CA SER A 112 7.52 -5.98 4.72
C SER A 112 8.58 -5.73 3.65
N TYR A 113 8.48 -6.41 2.53
CA TYR A 113 9.39 -6.30 1.38
C TYR A 113 8.63 -6.70 0.11
N SER A 114 9.26 -6.73 -1.06
CA SER A 114 8.58 -6.94 -2.35
C SER A 114 7.72 -8.21 -2.46
N GLN A 115 7.95 -9.24 -1.63
CA GLN A 115 7.15 -10.47 -1.57
C GLN A 115 6.12 -10.48 -0.44
N VAL A 116 6.20 -9.53 0.50
CA VAL A 116 5.34 -9.45 1.67
C VAL A 116 4.92 -8.01 1.88
N ALA A 117 3.68 -7.68 1.52
CA ALA A 117 3.08 -6.38 1.79
C ALA A 117 2.53 -6.29 3.22
N SER A 118 2.26 -5.07 3.66
CA SER A 118 1.49 -4.82 4.88
C SER A 118 0.07 -4.38 4.55
N LEU A 119 -0.91 -4.99 5.20
CA LEU A 119 -2.32 -4.61 5.18
C LEU A 119 -2.69 -4.04 6.54
N ILE A 120 -2.89 -2.73 6.60
CA ILE A 120 -3.12 -1.99 7.82
C ILE A 120 -4.60 -1.64 7.94
N SER A 121 -5.24 -2.17 8.98
CA SER A 121 -6.62 -1.88 9.35
C SER A 121 -6.72 -0.62 10.22
N PRO A 122 -7.87 0.09 10.23
CA PRO A 122 -7.96 1.43 10.83
C PRO A 122 -7.79 1.52 12.35
N GLN A 123 -7.91 0.44 13.11
CA GLN A 123 -8.19 0.55 14.55
C GLN A 123 -7.08 0.06 15.48
N GLN A 124 -5.94 -0.32 14.95
CA GLN A 124 -4.81 -0.79 15.76
C GLN A 124 -3.68 0.22 15.70
N SER A 125 -2.90 0.28 16.77
CA SER A 125 -1.69 1.09 16.81
C SER A 125 -0.71 0.64 15.74
N LEU A 126 -0.11 1.61 15.06
CA LEU A 126 0.80 1.40 13.97
C LEU A 126 2.11 2.14 14.21
N ARG A 127 3.21 1.42 14.09
CA ARG A 127 4.54 1.99 14.01
C ARG A 127 5.29 1.33 12.87
N MET A 128 5.87 2.12 11.99
CA MET A 128 6.62 1.65 10.86
C MET A 128 8.02 2.27 10.86
N ARG A 129 9.01 1.48 10.47
CA ARG A 129 10.32 1.99 10.11
C ARG A 129 10.61 1.63 8.67
N TRP A 130 10.66 2.63 7.82
CA TRP A 130 11.05 2.46 6.42
C TRP A 130 12.54 2.71 6.29
N HIS A 131 13.25 1.79 5.68
CA HIS A 131 14.66 1.96 5.41
C HIS A 131 14.89 2.88 4.22
N ALA A 132 16.06 3.51 4.17
CA ALA A 132 16.46 4.34 3.03
C ALA A 132 16.34 3.54 1.72
N ASN A 133 15.93 4.20 0.65
CA ASN A 133 15.71 3.57 -0.66
C ASN A 133 14.69 2.41 -0.63
N SER A 134 13.63 2.56 0.15
CA SER A 134 12.52 1.62 0.21
C SER A 134 11.22 2.29 -0.26
N PRO A 135 11.09 2.60 -1.57
CA PRO A 135 9.88 3.19 -2.12
C PRO A 135 8.69 2.24 -1.93
N GLN A 136 7.55 2.82 -1.52
CA GLN A 136 6.32 2.10 -1.27
C GLN A 136 5.28 2.42 -2.33
N LEU A 137 4.70 1.38 -2.91
CA LEU A 137 3.42 1.48 -3.59
C LEU A 137 2.32 1.33 -2.53
N ILE A 138 1.45 2.32 -2.42
CA ILE A 138 0.44 2.39 -1.37
C ILE A 138 -0.93 2.45 -2.00
N LEU A 139 -1.77 1.45 -1.70
CA LEU A 139 -3.20 1.49 -2.01
C LEU A 139 -3.94 1.94 -0.75
N LYS A 140 -4.84 2.90 -0.91
CA LYS A 140 -5.73 3.39 0.15
C LYS A 140 -7.18 3.23 -0.27
N VAL A 141 -8.01 2.73 0.63
CA VAL A 141 -9.46 2.66 0.47
C VAL A 141 -10.14 3.14 1.75
N SER A 142 -11.21 3.91 1.64
CA SER A 142 -11.97 4.33 2.82
C SER A 142 -12.63 3.09 3.48
N LYS A 143 -12.83 3.18 4.80
CA LYS A 143 -13.55 2.13 5.54
C LYS A 143 -14.97 1.94 5.00
N ASP A 144 -15.62 3.03 4.62
CA ASP A 144 -17.00 2.99 4.12
C ASP A 144 -17.07 2.31 2.76
N ASP A 145 -16.21 2.68 1.80
CA ASP A 145 -16.13 2.05 0.50
C ASP A 145 -15.77 0.57 0.61
N PHE A 146 -14.78 0.24 1.44
CA PHE A 146 -14.39 -1.14 1.69
C PHE A 146 -15.55 -1.96 2.27
N THR A 147 -16.22 -1.44 3.30
CA THR A 147 -17.39 -2.08 3.92
C THR A 147 -18.54 -2.25 2.92
N TYR A 148 -18.78 -1.24 2.06
CA TYR A 148 -19.80 -1.33 1.01
C TYR A 148 -19.53 -2.49 0.05
N HIS A 149 -18.29 -2.64 -0.43
CA HIS A 149 -17.93 -3.76 -1.31
C HIS A 149 -18.03 -5.12 -0.60
N CYS A 150 -17.58 -5.20 0.64
CA CYS A 150 -17.64 -6.46 1.40
C CYS A 150 -19.06 -6.94 1.68
N ARG A 151 -19.98 -6.02 2.02
CA ARG A 151 -21.40 -6.37 2.30
C ARG A 151 -22.13 -6.98 1.11
N GLN A 152 -21.68 -6.73 -0.10
CA GLN A 152 -22.26 -7.37 -1.29
C GLN A 152 -21.95 -8.87 -1.37
N HIS A 153 -20.93 -9.34 -0.64
CA HIS A 153 -20.39 -10.69 -0.73
C HIS A 153 -20.43 -11.48 0.59
N ILE A 154 -20.67 -10.82 1.73
CA ILE A 154 -20.69 -11.44 3.07
C ILE A 154 -22.07 -11.20 3.69
N ALA A 155 -22.90 -12.26 3.75
CA ALA A 155 -24.31 -12.17 4.15
C ALA A 155 -24.58 -11.77 5.61
N ASP A 156 -23.60 -11.84 6.52
CA ASP A 156 -23.80 -11.68 7.98
C ASP A 156 -22.97 -10.56 8.63
N SER A 157 -22.46 -9.59 7.88
CA SER A 157 -21.58 -8.55 8.44
C SER A 157 -22.31 -7.31 8.98
N GLU A 158 -23.43 -7.50 9.70
CA GLU A 158 -24.02 -6.40 10.47
C GLU A 158 -23.09 -6.01 11.62
N ASN A 159 -22.24 -4.99 11.43
CA ASN A 159 -21.37 -4.34 12.42
C ASN A 159 -20.04 -5.01 12.81
N ASN A 160 -19.62 -6.11 12.24
CA ASN A 160 -18.31 -6.66 12.57
C ASN A 160 -17.21 -5.95 11.78
N LEU A 161 -16.26 -5.39 12.50
CA LEU A 161 -15.00 -4.90 11.94
C LEU A 161 -14.24 -6.08 11.35
N LEU A 162 -13.97 -5.98 10.07
CA LEU A 162 -13.09 -6.95 9.42
C LEU A 162 -11.66 -6.69 9.91
N VAL A 163 -11.13 -7.63 10.66
CA VAL A 163 -9.73 -7.65 11.09
C VAL A 163 -8.99 -8.60 10.17
N PHE A 164 -7.97 -8.09 9.52
CA PHE A 164 -7.14 -8.86 8.58
C PHE A 164 -5.82 -9.24 9.22
N ASP A 165 -5.21 -10.31 8.70
CA ASP A 165 -3.79 -10.53 8.92
C ASP A 165 -3.02 -9.35 8.31
N PRO A 166 -2.22 -8.61 9.08
CA PRO A 166 -1.47 -7.47 8.55
C PRO A 166 -0.38 -7.87 7.56
N LYS A 167 -0.10 -9.15 7.41
CA LYS A 167 0.92 -9.68 6.52
C LYS A 167 0.29 -10.29 5.27
N LEU A 168 0.43 -9.61 4.14
CA LEU A 168 -0.03 -10.08 2.84
C LEU A 168 1.14 -10.73 2.08
N ASP A 169 1.17 -12.06 2.05
CA ASP A 169 2.25 -12.86 1.45
C ASP A 169 1.93 -13.21 -0.01
N PHE A 170 2.70 -12.66 -0.94
CA PHE A 170 2.53 -12.86 -2.39
C PHE A 170 3.02 -14.24 -2.89
N SER A 171 3.62 -15.06 -2.03
CA SER A 171 3.93 -16.45 -2.36
C SER A 171 2.70 -17.36 -2.26
N THR A 172 1.66 -16.91 -1.56
CA THR A 172 0.38 -17.62 -1.50
C THR A 172 -0.43 -17.42 -2.78
N GLN A 173 -1.36 -18.33 -3.07
CA GLN A 173 -2.22 -18.21 -4.24
C GLN A 173 -3.07 -16.92 -4.21
N GLY A 174 -3.65 -16.57 -3.05
CA GLY A 174 -4.45 -15.35 -2.87
C GLY A 174 -3.60 -14.10 -3.02
N GLY A 175 -2.44 -14.06 -2.35
CA GLY A 175 -1.52 -12.93 -2.47
C GLY A 175 -0.95 -12.73 -3.88
N ALA A 176 -0.62 -13.82 -4.60
CA ALA A 176 -0.19 -13.73 -5.99
C ALA A 176 -1.31 -13.20 -6.90
N TYR A 177 -2.55 -13.61 -6.66
CA TYR A 177 -3.71 -13.13 -7.41
C TYR A 177 -3.96 -11.64 -7.14
N PHE A 178 -3.92 -11.21 -5.85
CA PHE A 178 -4.01 -9.81 -5.49
C PHE A 178 -2.94 -8.96 -6.19
N LEU A 179 -1.69 -9.40 -6.14
CA LEU A 179 -0.59 -8.72 -6.82
C LEU A 179 -0.83 -8.57 -8.33
N GLN A 180 -1.41 -9.59 -8.96
CA GLN A 180 -1.78 -9.53 -10.38
C GLN A 180 -2.88 -8.50 -10.65
N LEU A 181 -3.88 -8.39 -9.76
CA LEU A 181 -4.92 -7.35 -9.87
C LEU A 181 -4.32 -5.94 -9.71
N VAL A 182 -3.42 -5.74 -8.76
CA VAL A 182 -2.72 -4.44 -8.61
C VAL A 182 -1.95 -4.07 -9.88
N ARG A 183 -1.24 -5.02 -10.49
CA ARG A 183 -0.55 -4.80 -11.79
C ARG A 183 -1.53 -4.42 -12.89
N THR A 184 -2.63 -5.15 -13.01
CA THR A 184 -3.68 -4.86 -14.00
C THR A 184 -4.25 -3.46 -13.80
N LEU A 185 -4.44 -3.01 -12.56
CA LEU A 185 -4.88 -1.65 -12.27
C LEU A 185 -3.84 -0.62 -12.74
N MET A 186 -2.57 -0.85 -12.43
CA MET A 186 -1.50 0.06 -12.88
C MET A 186 -1.38 0.12 -14.40
N ASP A 187 -1.50 -1.02 -15.09
CA ASP A 187 -1.50 -1.07 -16.56
C ASP A 187 -2.71 -0.33 -17.14
N ALA A 188 -3.88 -0.47 -16.52
CA ALA A 188 -5.08 0.26 -16.92
C ALA A 188 -4.93 1.78 -16.78
N LEU A 189 -4.32 2.23 -15.68
CA LEU A 189 -4.07 3.66 -15.44
C LEU A 189 -3.00 4.25 -16.37
N ALA A 190 -2.11 3.41 -16.90
CA ALA A 190 -1.06 3.80 -17.84
C ALA A 190 -1.51 3.81 -19.31
N CYS A 191 -2.67 3.26 -19.65
CA CYS A 191 -3.13 3.05 -21.02
C CYS A 191 -4.52 3.62 -21.25
N ASP A 192 -4.62 4.69 -22.02
CA ASP A 192 -5.90 5.40 -22.30
C ASP A 192 -6.98 4.53 -22.94
N GLN A 193 -6.62 3.44 -23.59
CA GLN A 193 -7.56 2.55 -24.29
C GLN A 193 -7.80 1.22 -23.55
N HIS A 194 -7.43 1.15 -22.28
CA HIS A 194 -7.61 -0.11 -21.52
C HIS A 194 -9.11 -0.40 -21.27
N PRO A 195 -9.56 -1.67 -21.37
CA PRO A 195 -10.97 -2.04 -21.16
C PRO A 195 -11.54 -1.61 -19.80
N LEU A 196 -10.71 -1.47 -18.77
CA LEU A 196 -11.12 -0.99 -17.45
C LEU A 196 -11.51 0.50 -17.42
N HIS A 197 -11.32 1.27 -18.49
CA HIS A 197 -11.87 2.61 -18.57
C HIS A 197 -13.40 2.63 -18.79
N HIS A 198 -13.99 1.48 -19.15
CA HIS A 198 -15.43 1.35 -19.15
C HIS A 198 -15.96 1.29 -17.69
N PRO A 199 -16.88 2.17 -17.26
CA PRO A 199 -17.28 2.30 -15.86
C PRO A 199 -17.77 1.00 -15.22
N LEU A 200 -18.51 0.19 -15.97
CA LEU A 200 -19.03 -1.08 -15.48
C LEU A 200 -17.91 -2.12 -15.28
N ALA A 201 -16.96 -2.19 -16.21
CA ALA A 201 -15.81 -3.08 -16.11
C ALA A 201 -14.92 -2.69 -14.91
N PHE A 202 -14.69 -1.38 -14.73
CA PHE A 202 -13.93 -0.87 -13.60
C PHE A 202 -14.58 -1.20 -12.25
N LYS A 203 -15.88 -0.99 -12.13
CA LYS A 203 -16.63 -1.29 -10.90
C LYS A 203 -16.54 -2.77 -10.50
N GLN A 204 -16.64 -3.68 -11.46
CA GLN A 204 -16.49 -5.11 -11.21
C GLN A 204 -15.05 -5.48 -10.82
N PHE A 205 -14.08 -4.89 -11.50
CA PHE A 205 -12.67 -5.07 -11.20
C PHE A 205 -12.32 -4.56 -9.80
N GLU A 206 -12.76 -3.35 -9.45
CA GLU A 206 -12.56 -2.72 -8.15
C GLU A 206 -13.14 -3.59 -7.02
N SER A 207 -14.37 -4.09 -7.20
CA SER A 207 -14.99 -5.01 -6.25
C SER A 207 -14.17 -6.29 -6.08
N ASN A 208 -13.67 -6.86 -7.18
CA ASN A 208 -12.83 -8.06 -7.12
C ASN A 208 -11.49 -7.79 -6.40
N LEU A 209 -10.84 -6.67 -6.69
CA LEU A 209 -9.59 -6.27 -6.03
C LEU A 209 -9.77 -6.14 -4.52
N LEU A 210 -10.84 -5.46 -4.07
CA LEU A 210 -11.13 -5.26 -2.65
C LEU A 210 -11.57 -6.54 -1.93
N CYS A 211 -12.29 -7.44 -2.62
CA CYS A 211 -12.72 -8.71 -2.03
C CYS A 211 -11.62 -9.76 -1.95
N THR A 212 -10.58 -9.66 -2.80
CA THR A 212 -9.46 -10.63 -2.80
C THR A 212 -8.65 -10.55 -1.52
N ASP A 213 -8.55 -9.37 -0.91
CA ASP A 213 -7.91 -9.19 0.40
C ASP A 213 -8.62 -9.98 1.51
N LEU A 214 -9.94 -10.15 1.41
CA LEU A 214 -10.73 -10.94 2.36
C LEU A 214 -10.38 -12.43 2.32
N TRP A 215 -10.04 -12.97 1.16
CA TRP A 215 -9.72 -14.38 0.99
C TRP A 215 -8.30 -14.73 1.44
N SER A 216 -7.36 -13.82 1.26
CA SER A 216 -5.98 -14.02 1.70
C SER A 216 -5.81 -13.79 3.21
N ALA A 217 -6.70 -13.03 3.82
CA ALA A 217 -6.68 -12.64 5.23
C ALA A 217 -7.58 -13.50 6.14
N GLN A 218 -8.22 -14.55 5.63
CA GLN A 218 -9.21 -15.36 6.35
C GLN A 218 -8.60 -16.32 7.37
N GLN A 219 -7.79 -15.83 8.31
CA GLN A 219 -7.33 -16.59 9.48
C GLN A 219 -7.54 -15.91 10.82
N CYS A 220 -8.46 -14.98 10.96
CA CYS A 220 -8.82 -14.47 12.29
C CYS A 220 -10.29 -14.09 12.38
N ILE A 221 -11.18 -15.09 12.47
CA ILE A 221 -12.45 -14.93 13.17
C ILE A 221 -12.49 -16.05 14.21
N THR A 222 -12.10 -15.71 15.41
CA THR A 222 -12.52 -16.40 16.65
C THR A 222 -12.86 -15.34 17.66
#